data_46346836155f7bba44bb0f4eec9aaa45
#
_entry.id   46346836155f7bba44bb0f4eec9aaa45
#
_cell.length_a   1.000
_cell.length_b   1.000
_cell.length_c   1.000
_cell.angle_alpha   90.00
_cell.angle_beta   90.00
_cell.angle_gamma   90.00
#
_symmetry.space_group_name_H-M   'P 1'
#
loop_
_entity.id
_entity.type
_entity.pdbx_description
1 polymer ?
#
loop_
_entity_poly.entity_id
_entity_poly.type
_entity_poly.pdbx_seq_one_letter_code
_entity_poly.pdbx_strand_id
1 'polypeptide(L)'
;MATAFKNYTAQSIGTTAYYVISQNSGAFNGGVSGLTSGKAVIMVGCMVSNRLTTSIAIDVVHYQNAGSKTTYLCKSLAIPAGDAIEIVQGKIVLMTADDISVVSNTASSADVVLSILFDA
;
A
#
# COMPACT_ATOMS: atom_id res chain seq x y z
N MET A 1 -2.33 22.21 4.11
CA MET A 1 -1.44 21.71 3.04
C MET A 1 -2.20 21.63 1.73
N ALA A 2 -1.54 21.93 0.63
CA ALA A 2 -2.21 21.93 -0.68
C ALA A 2 -2.38 20.52 -1.20
N THR A 3 -3.47 20.31 -1.94
CA THR A 3 -3.69 19.06 -2.68
C THR A 3 -2.60 18.88 -3.73
N ALA A 4 -2.03 17.69 -3.83
CA ALA A 4 -0.95 17.41 -4.77
C ALA A 4 -0.93 15.93 -5.15
N PHE A 5 -0.56 15.66 -6.40
CA PHE A 5 -0.21 14.31 -6.80
C PHE A 5 1.16 13.96 -6.24
N LYS A 6 1.29 12.74 -5.71
CA LYS A 6 2.55 12.24 -5.17
C LYS A 6 2.72 10.78 -5.55
N ASN A 7 3.99 10.35 -5.61
CA ASN A 7 4.31 8.93 -5.72
C ASN A 7 5.22 8.52 -4.57
N TYR A 8 5.15 7.26 -4.22
CA TYR A 8 6.02 6.64 -3.22
C TYR A 8 6.40 5.27 -3.73
N THR A 9 7.60 4.84 -3.39
CA THR A 9 8.09 3.53 -3.81
C THR A 9 8.62 2.78 -2.59
N ALA A 10 8.50 1.47 -2.65
CA ALA A 10 9.10 0.57 -1.68
C ALA A 10 9.71 -0.61 -2.42
N GLN A 11 10.83 -1.11 -1.92
CA GLN A 11 11.50 -2.23 -2.57
C GLN A 11 11.84 -3.32 -1.57
N SER A 12 11.99 -4.52 -2.08
CA SER A 12 12.42 -5.68 -1.30
C SER A 12 11.51 -5.96 -0.10
N ILE A 13 10.21 -5.78 -0.29
CA ILE A 13 9.23 -6.12 0.72
C ILE A 13 9.27 -7.64 0.94
N GLY A 14 9.26 -8.05 2.18
CA GLY A 14 9.36 -9.44 2.58
C GLY A 14 8.18 -9.89 3.44
N THR A 15 8.48 -10.74 4.42
CA THR A 15 7.47 -11.36 5.26
C THR A 15 7.00 -10.51 6.43
N THR A 16 7.55 -9.31 6.58
CA THR A 16 7.09 -8.32 7.55
C THR A 16 6.24 -7.28 6.82
N ALA A 17 5.09 -6.93 7.37
CA ALA A 17 4.20 -5.95 6.75
C ALA A 17 4.91 -4.61 6.55
N TYR A 18 4.84 -4.09 5.33
CA TYR A 18 5.38 -2.79 4.98
C TYR A 18 4.21 -1.82 4.81
N TYR A 19 4.19 -0.76 5.58
CA TYR A 19 3.12 0.23 5.55
C TYR A 19 3.42 1.28 4.49
N VAL A 20 2.81 1.15 3.33
CA VAL A 20 2.98 2.12 2.23
C VAL A 20 2.20 3.40 2.49
N ILE A 21 1.12 3.32 3.26
CA ILE A 21 0.43 4.46 3.84
C ILE A 21 0.27 4.18 5.31
N SER A 22 0.87 5.02 6.15
CA SER A 22 0.86 4.82 7.60
C SER A 22 0.48 6.13 8.28
N GLN A 23 -0.78 6.24 8.66
CA GLN A 23 -1.28 7.42 9.36
C GLN A 23 -1.60 7.11 10.82
N ASN A 24 -1.78 5.83 11.15
CA ASN A 24 -2.20 5.37 12.47
C ASN A 24 -1.18 4.44 13.11
N SER A 25 -0.46 3.66 12.32
CA SER A 25 0.50 2.69 12.82
C SER A 25 1.81 3.35 13.23
N GLY A 26 2.41 2.88 14.33
CA GLY A 26 3.78 3.25 14.69
C GLY A 26 4.84 2.53 13.87
N ALA A 27 4.46 1.57 13.05
CA ALA A 27 5.37 0.77 12.22
C ALA A 27 5.59 1.39 10.84
N PHE A 28 5.82 2.69 10.82
CA PHE A 28 6.03 3.43 9.57
C PHE A 28 7.33 3.01 8.89
N ASN A 29 7.23 2.56 7.65
CA ASN A 29 8.37 2.11 6.85
C ASN A 29 8.69 3.06 5.68
N GLY A 30 8.13 4.25 5.68
CA GLY A 30 8.12 5.16 4.56
C GLY A 30 6.68 5.25 4.04
N GLY A 31 6.39 6.05 3.09
CA GLY A 31 5.03 6.24 2.62
C GLY A 31 4.41 7.51 3.17
N VAL A 32 3.11 7.58 3.21
CA VAL A 32 2.37 8.82 3.36
C VAL A 32 1.98 9.08 4.81
N SER A 33 2.26 10.28 5.30
CA SER A 33 1.78 10.75 6.60
C SER A 33 1.53 12.26 6.53
N GLY A 34 1.02 12.85 7.60
CA GLY A 34 0.83 14.29 7.68
C GLY A 34 -0.40 14.80 6.95
N LEU A 35 -1.42 13.95 6.81
CA LEU A 35 -2.68 14.35 6.19
C LEU A 35 -3.38 15.42 7.05
N THR A 36 -3.88 16.47 6.41
CA THR A 36 -4.66 17.50 7.10
C THR A 36 -5.99 16.89 7.58
N SER A 37 -6.38 17.23 8.81
CA SER A 37 -7.63 16.76 9.38
C SER A 37 -8.82 17.07 8.46
N GLY A 38 -9.67 16.11 8.23
CA GLY A 38 -10.84 16.23 7.36
C GLY A 38 -10.54 16.07 5.88
N LYS A 39 -9.27 15.87 5.52
CA LYS A 39 -8.87 15.59 4.14
C LYS A 39 -8.68 14.10 3.93
N ALA A 40 -8.48 13.70 2.70
CA ALA A 40 -8.33 12.30 2.31
C ALA A 40 -7.09 12.10 1.45
N VAL A 41 -6.62 10.86 1.40
CA VAL A 41 -5.67 10.39 0.40
C VAL A 41 -6.46 9.55 -0.59
N ILE A 42 -6.33 9.85 -1.87
CA ILE A 42 -6.96 9.05 -2.92
C ILE A 42 -5.86 8.24 -3.60
N MET A 43 -5.92 6.92 -3.45
CA MET A 43 -5.03 6.03 -4.18
C MET A 43 -5.53 5.91 -5.61
N VAL A 44 -4.70 6.31 -6.57
CA VAL A 44 -5.02 6.17 -7.98
C VAL A 44 -4.26 5.02 -8.62
N GLY A 45 -3.27 4.48 -7.94
CA GLY A 45 -2.55 3.29 -8.39
C GLY A 45 -1.70 2.72 -7.27
N CYS A 46 -1.62 1.39 -7.23
CA CYS A 46 -0.73 0.66 -6.33
C CYS A 46 -0.28 -0.59 -7.08
N MET A 47 0.87 -0.51 -7.73
CA MET A 47 1.41 -1.61 -8.50
C MET A 47 2.41 -2.38 -7.64
N VAL A 48 2.21 -3.68 -7.54
CA VAL A 48 3.12 -4.59 -6.83
C VAL A 48 3.77 -5.52 -7.84
N SER A 49 5.09 -5.58 -7.82
CA SER A 49 5.84 -6.44 -8.73
C SER A 49 6.65 -7.47 -7.96
N ASN A 50 6.85 -8.63 -8.59
CA ASN A 50 7.70 -9.69 -8.10
C ASN A 50 9.08 -9.54 -8.71
N ARG A 51 10.08 -9.26 -7.88
CA ARG A 51 11.45 -9.06 -8.35
C ARG A 51 12.28 -10.34 -8.39
N LEU A 52 11.67 -11.47 -8.04
CA LEU A 52 12.35 -12.76 -8.00
C LEU A 52 12.12 -13.56 -9.26
N THR A 53 12.83 -14.68 -9.37
CA THR A 53 12.69 -15.64 -10.47
C THR A 53 11.75 -16.79 -10.12
N THR A 54 11.08 -16.69 -8.97
CA THR A 54 10.07 -17.65 -8.52
C THR A 54 8.78 -16.90 -8.19
N SER A 55 7.66 -17.61 -8.22
CA SER A 55 6.36 -17.04 -7.88
C SER A 55 6.30 -16.67 -6.40
N ILE A 56 5.59 -15.59 -6.09
CA ILE A 56 5.32 -15.17 -4.71
C ILE A 56 3.81 -15.00 -4.51
N ALA A 57 3.40 -14.90 -3.25
CA ALA A 57 2.03 -14.54 -2.91
C ALA A 57 2.05 -13.32 -2.00
N ILE A 58 1.16 -12.36 -2.24
CA ILE A 58 1.10 -11.13 -1.48
C ILE A 58 -0.26 -10.92 -0.83
N ASP A 59 -0.25 -10.19 0.28
CA ASP A 59 -1.45 -9.63 0.89
C ASP A 59 -1.33 -8.11 0.87
N VAL A 60 -2.40 -7.43 0.49
CA VAL A 60 -2.51 -5.97 0.61
C VAL A 60 -3.71 -5.68 1.50
N VAL A 61 -3.50 -4.93 2.56
CA VAL A 61 -4.46 -4.76 3.64
C VAL A 61 -4.76 -3.29 3.84
N HIS A 62 -6.06 -2.98 3.92
CA HIS A 62 -6.55 -1.66 4.31
C HIS A 62 -7.05 -1.73 5.76
N TYR A 63 -6.44 -0.94 6.63
CA TYR A 63 -6.95 -0.76 7.99
C TYR A 63 -7.76 0.53 8.06
N GLN A 64 -9.06 0.41 8.32
CA GLN A 64 -9.97 1.55 8.46
C GLN A 64 -10.04 1.92 9.94
N ASN A 65 -9.48 3.07 10.29
CA ASN A 65 -9.40 3.49 11.68
C ASN A 65 -10.77 3.78 12.28
N ALA A 66 -11.65 4.46 11.55
CA ALA A 66 -12.96 4.86 12.06
C ALA A 66 -13.82 3.67 12.49
N GLY A 67 -13.74 2.56 11.76
CA GLY A 67 -14.49 1.35 12.08
C GLY A 67 -13.66 0.28 12.76
N SER A 68 -12.37 0.52 12.98
CA SER A 68 -11.42 -0.47 13.50
C SER A 68 -11.47 -1.77 12.71
N LYS A 69 -11.54 -1.66 11.37
CA LYS A 69 -11.68 -2.81 10.47
C LYS A 69 -10.44 -3.02 9.65
N THR A 70 -10.08 -4.29 9.50
CA THR A 70 -9.03 -4.74 8.60
C THR A 70 -9.69 -5.39 7.40
N THR A 71 -9.40 -4.87 6.20
CA THR A 71 -9.98 -5.38 4.97
C THR A 71 -8.84 -5.71 4.00
N TYR A 72 -8.87 -6.92 3.43
CA TYR A 72 -7.90 -7.31 2.42
C TYR A 72 -8.31 -6.74 1.07
N LEU A 73 -7.41 -6.01 0.42
CA LEU A 73 -7.56 -5.66 -1.00
C LEU A 73 -7.23 -6.87 -1.86
N CYS A 74 -6.26 -7.65 -1.42
CA CYS A 74 -6.01 -9.00 -1.93
C CYS A 74 -5.38 -9.84 -0.83
N LYS A 75 -5.59 -11.15 -0.88
CA LYS A 75 -5.02 -12.08 0.08
C LYS A 75 -4.45 -13.27 -0.67
N SER A 76 -3.18 -13.57 -0.37
CA SER A 76 -2.45 -14.67 -1.02
C SER A 76 -2.54 -14.60 -2.54
N LEU A 77 -2.45 -13.40 -3.09
CA LEU A 77 -2.49 -13.19 -4.53
C LEU A 77 -1.16 -13.60 -5.14
N ALA A 78 -1.22 -14.58 -6.03
CA ALA A 78 -0.03 -15.08 -6.68
C ALA A 78 0.47 -14.10 -7.74
N ILE A 79 1.77 -13.77 -7.70
CA ILE A 79 2.43 -13.01 -8.74
C ILE A 79 3.53 -13.86 -9.33
N PRO A 80 3.42 -14.26 -10.61
CA PRO A 80 4.47 -15.03 -11.27
C PRO A 80 5.81 -14.32 -11.27
N ALA A 81 6.88 -15.07 -11.49
CA ALA A 81 8.23 -14.52 -11.53
C ALA A 81 8.32 -13.35 -12.51
N GLY A 82 8.86 -12.23 -12.05
CA GLY A 82 9.08 -11.05 -12.88
C GLY A 82 7.82 -10.32 -13.33
N ASP A 83 6.65 -10.71 -12.84
CA ASP A 83 5.38 -10.08 -13.21
C ASP A 83 4.97 -9.01 -12.20
N ALA A 84 3.94 -8.26 -12.55
CA ALA A 84 3.41 -7.19 -11.72
C ALA A 84 1.89 -7.17 -11.80
N ILE A 85 1.25 -6.63 -10.74
CA ILE A 85 -0.20 -6.51 -10.71
C ILE A 85 -0.58 -5.15 -10.15
N GLU A 86 -1.62 -4.54 -10.74
CA GLU A 86 -2.21 -3.32 -10.24
C GLU A 86 -3.32 -3.69 -9.23
N ILE A 87 -3.14 -3.27 -7.97
CA ILE A 87 -4.09 -3.59 -6.89
C ILE A 87 -5.31 -2.69 -6.94
N VAL A 88 -5.12 -1.42 -7.30
CA VAL A 88 -6.21 -0.44 -7.34
C VAL A 88 -6.85 -0.45 -8.73
N GLN A 89 -8.12 -0.84 -8.79
CA GLN A 89 -8.89 -0.81 -10.03
C GLN A 89 -9.94 0.28 -9.89
N GLY A 90 -9.59 1.49 -10.26
CA GLY A 90 -10.37 2.68 -10.02
C GLY A 90 -9.69 3.55 -8.99
N LYS A 91 -10.39 3.88 -7.91
CA LYS A 91 -9.86 4.72 -6.85
C LYS A 91 -10.21 4.14 -5.50
N ILE A 92 -9.30 4.32 -4.53
CA ILE A 92 -9.55 3.98 -3.14
C ILE A 92 -9.33 5.24 -2.31
N VAL A 93 -10.33 5.63 -1.54
CA VAL A 93 -10.27 6.81 -0.67
C VAL A 93 -9.86 6.36 0.72
N LEU A 94 -8.79 6.97 1.25
CA LEU A 94 -8.31 6.70 2.60
C LEU A 94 -8.55 7.94 3.44
N MET A 95 -9.24 7.76 4.55
CA MET A 95 -9.55 8.83 5.49
C MET A 95 -8.40 8.99 6.49
N THR A 96 -8.49 10.00 7.33
CA THR A 96 -7.49 10.24 8.37
C THR A 96 -7.29 9.00 9.24
N ALA A 97 -6.03 8.64 9.46
CA ALA A 97 -5.60 7.50 10.27
C ALA A 97 -5.85 6.11 9.66
N ASP A 98 -6.24 6.06 8.39
CA ASP A 98 -6.28 4.77 7.66
C ASP A 98 -4.88 4.36 7.22
N ASP A 99 -4.62 3.07 7.16
CA ASP A 99 -3.34 2.50 6.74
C ASP A 99 -3.50 1.55 5.58
N ILE A 100 -2.46 1.45 4.75
CA ILE A 100 -2.32 0.39 3.74
C ILE A 100 -1.00 -0.32 3.97
N SER A 101 -1.03 -1.64 4.06
CA SER A 101 0.19 -2.44 4.19
C SER A 101 0.28 -3.49 3.11
N VAL A 102 1.50 -3.86 2.77
CA VAL A 102 1.82 -4.91 1.80
C VAL A 102 2.76 -5.90 2.46
N VAL A 103 2.48 -7.17 2.32
CA VAL A 103 3.35 -8.23 2.83
C VAL A 103 3.45 -9.35 1.78
N SER A 104 4.64 -9.94 1.68
CA SER A 104 4.89 -11.08 0.80
C SER A 104 5.14 -12.33 1.63
N ASN A 105 4.92 -13.49 1.03
CA ASN A 105 5.28 -14.76 1.67
C ASN A 105 6.76 -15.11 1.52
N THR A 106 7.53 -14.29 0.84
CA THR A 106 8.94 -14.54 0.52
C THR A 106 9.78 -13.32 0.86
N ALA A 107 10.93 -13.52 1.48
CA ALA A 107 11.84 -12.43 1.85
C ALA A 107 12.34 -11.68 0.62
N SER A 108 12.46 -10.37 0.74
CA SER A 108 13.07 -9.49 -0.28
C SER A 108 12.51 -9.71 -1.69
N SER A 109 11.18 -9.80 -1.81
CA SER A 109 10.57 -10.31 -3.05
C SER A 109 9.70 -9.32 -3.80
N ALA A 110 9.11 -8.32 -3.15
CA ALA A 110 8.12 -7.45 -3.78
C ALA A 110 8.57 -6.00 -3.79
N ASP A 111 8.26 -5.32 -4.87
CA ASP A 111 8.44 -3.87 -5.01
C ASP A 111 7.06 -3.24 -5.22
N VAL A 112 6.89 -2.02 -4.70
CA VAL A 112 5.62 -1.30 -4.82
C VAL A 112 5.86 0.09 -5.40
N VAL A 113 5.00 0.48 -6.34
CA VAL A 113 4.90 1.86 -6.81
C VAL A 113 3.49 2.34 -6.47
N LEU A 114 3.41 3.35 -5.63
CA LEU A 114 2.16 3.93 -5.16
C LEU A 114 1.96 5.31 -5.76
N SER A 115 0.80 5.54 -6.36
CA SER A 115 0.42 6.85 -6.91
C SER A 115 -0.81 7.33 -6.16
N ILE A 116 -0.76 8.56 -5.65
CA ILE A 116 -1.83 9.11 -4.83
C ILE A 116 -2.12 10.56 -5.21
N LEU A 117 -3.33 10.99 -4.86
CA LEU A 117 -3.68 12.40 -4.72
C LEU A 117 -3.73 12.69 -3.21
N PHE A 118 -2.80 13.50 -2.76
CA PHE A 118 -2.61 13.77 -1.34
C PHE A 118 -3.40 14.99 -0.90
N ASP A 119 -3.98 14.90 0.29
CA ASP A 119 -4.68 16.00 0.95
C ASP A 119 -5.88 16.51 0.11
N ALA A 120 -6.58 15.58 -0.46
CA ALA A 120 -7.73 15.86 -1.31
C ALA A 120 -8.98 16.25 -0.49
#